data_d2fd30f74fb7dcc583a43ea71c5f4b0d
#
_entry.id   d2fd30f74fb7dcc583a43ea71c5f4b0d
#
_cell.length_a   1.000
_cell.length_b   1.000
_cell.length_c   1.000
_cell.angle_alpha   90.00
_cell.angle_beta   90.00
_cell.angle_gamma   90.00
#
_symmetry.space_group_name_H-M   'P 1'
#
loop_
_entity.id
_entity.type
_entity.pdbx_description
1 polymer ?
#
loop_
_entity_poly.entity_id
_entity_poly.type
_entity_poly.pdbx_seq_one_letter_code
_entity_poly.pdbx_strand_id
1 'polypeptide(L)'
;TLYEECNGIPLKGPNDIVFDKKGNFWFTDLGKQREREIDRGSIYWAKSDGSLIKEVIQPIMTPNGIGLSPDEKVLYIAETEGGKLFGFDISGEGEVQKVPFPYSIYGGKLLNNEGGIKRFDSLAVEKNGNICVGTLFTGGVSVISPSGDLVEFIKFEDPYITNICFGSKDLKTAYITASY
;
A
#
# COMPACT_ATOMS: atom_id res chain seq x y z
N THR A 1 6.47 -1.34 21.83
CA THR A 1 5.54 -0.77 20.81
C THR A 1 5.79 0.72 20.69
N LEU A 2 5.80 1.26 19.48
CA LEU A 2 6.04 2.68 19.24
C LEU A 2 4.72 3.48 19.30
N TYR A 3 3.67 2.95 18.65
CA TYR A 3 2.33 3.48 18.65
C TYR A 3 1.31 2.37 18.84
N GLU A 4 0.27 2.60 19.62
CA GLU A 4 -0.85 1.67 19.86
C GLU A 4 -2.18 2.29 19.44
N GLU A 5 -2.22 3.61 19.34
CA GLU A 5 -3.42 4.38 18.99
C GLU A 5 -3.08 5.66 18.25
N CYS A 6 -4.08 6.27 17.63
CA CYS A 6 -4.04 7.63 17.09
C CYS A 6 -5.29 8.39 17.54
N ASN A 7 -5.13 9.52 18.23
CA ASN A 7 -6.23 10.36 18.74
C ASN A 7 -7.24 9.58 19.62
N GLY A 8 -6.77 8.65 20.45
CA GLY A 8 -7.62 7.81 21.31
C GLY A 8 -8.30 6.66 20.59
N ILE A 9 -8.02 6.43 19.30
CA ILE A 9 -8.54 5.31 18.52
C ILE A 9 -7.45 4.25 18.40
N PRO A 10 -7.62 3.04 18.97
CA PRO A 10 -6.64 1.98 18.88
C PRO A 10 -6.38 1.54 17.44
N LEU A 11 -5.12 1.26 17.11
CA LEU A 11 -4.74 0.57 15.88
C LEU A 11 -5.34 -0.84 15.91
N LYS A 12 -5.87 -1.29 14.77
CA LYS A 12 -6.63 -2.54 14.70
C LYS A 12 -5.86 -3.66 14.00
N GLY A 13 -5.18 -3.35 12.91
CA GLY A 13 -4.47 -4.31 12.10
C GLY A 13 -3.37 -3.65 11.27
N PRO A 14 -2.33 -3.03 11.90
CA PRO A 14 -1.17 -2.54 11.17
C PRO A 14 -0.61 -3.65 10.27
N ASN A 15 -0.39 -3.33 8.99
CA ASN A 15 -0.07 -4.35 8.00
C ASN A 15 1.28 -4.07 7.31
N ASP A 16 1.37 -3.04 6.48
CA ASP A 16 2.57 -2.75 5.70
C ASP A 16 3.12 -1.35 6.01
N ILE A 17 4.43 -1.13 5.75
CA ILE A 17 5.15 0.07 6.17
C ILE A 17 6.17 0.49 5.12
N VAL A 18 6.30 1.81 4.90
CA VAL A 18 7.36 2.40 4.07
C VAL A 18 7.97 3.61 4.75
N PHE A 19 9.31 3.69 4.75
CA PHE A 19 10.04 4.84 5.30
C PHE A 19 10.31 5.89 4.23
N ASP A 20 10.18 7.17 4.62
CA ASP A 20 10.64 8.29 3.82
C ASP A 20 12.14 8.56 4.04
N LYS A 21 12.75 9.40 3.19
CA LYS A 21 14.19 9.77 3.28
C LYS A 21 14.57 10.52 4.56
N LYS A 22 13.57 11.02 5.30
CA LYS A 22 13.80 11.69 6.59
C LYS A 22 13.78 10.70 7.76
N GLY A 23 13.42 9.43 7.50
CA GLY A 23 13.29 8.39 8.50
C GLY A 23 11.93 8.37 9.22
N ASN A 24 10.95 9.15 8.77
CA ASN A 24 9.57 8.97 9.17
C ASN A 24 8.93 7.85 8.33
N PHE A 25 7.73 7.41 8.68
CA PHE A 25 7.12 6.31 7.96
C PHE A 25 5.62 6.47 7.75
N TRP A 26 5.17 5.87 6.66
CA TRP A 26 3.77 5.65 6.37
C TRP A 26 3.44 4.20 6.62
N PHE A 27 2.25 3.90 7.11
CA PHE A 27 1.80 2.53 7.26
C PHE A 27 0.30 2.39 7.06
N THR A 28 -0.10 1.19 6.70
CA THR A 28 -1.49 0.80 6.55
C THR A 28 -2.00 0.15 7.81
N ASP A 29 -3.24 0.44 8.19
CA ASP A 29 -4.03 -0.34 9.13
C ASP A 29 -5.19 -0.97 8.36
N LEU A 30 -5.08 -2.26 8.10
CA LEU A 30 -6.06 -3.01 7.29
C LEU A 30 -7.41 -3.12 8.01
N GLY A 31 -7.42 -3.00 9.33
CA GLY A 31 -8.57 -3.32 10.17
C GLY A 31 -8.66 -4.82 10.45
N LYS A 32 -9.81 -5.28 10.92
CA LYS A 32 -10.08 -6.69 11.21
C LYS A 32 -11.25 -7.20 10.40
N GLN A 33 -11.10 -8.39 9.87
CA GLN A 33 -12.18 -9.15 9.25
C GLN A 33 -12.76 -10.13 10.28
N ARG A 34 -14.07 -10.18 10.35
CA ARG A 34 -14.87 -11.09 11.19
C ARG A 34 -15.80 -11.89 10.30
N GLU A 35 -16.52 -12.85 10.86
CA GLU A 35 -17.41 -13.73 10.08
C GLU A 35 -18.43 -12.95 9.22
N ARG A 36 -18.97 -11.85 9.74
CA ARG A 36 -20.02 -11.05 9.07
C ARG A 36 -19.71 -9.57 8.92
N GLU A 37 -18.52 -9.14 9.33
CA GLU A 37 -18.15 -7.74 9.36
C GLU A 37 -16.70 -7.57 8.91
N ILE A 38 -16.44 -6.46 8.28
CA ILE A 38 -15.09 -6.02 7.96
C ILE A 38 -14.90 -4.57 8.38
N ASP A 39 -13.84 -4.29 9.12
CA ASP A 39 -13.50 -2.92 9.45
C ASP A 39 -13.04 -2.17 8.18
N ARG A 40 -13.36 -0.91 8.10
CA ARG A 40 -12.62 -0.02 7.21
C ARG A 40 -11.32 0.36 7.87
N GLY A 41 -10.26 0.33 7.06
CA GLY A 41 -8.91 0.66 7.51
C GLY A 41 -8.57 2.13 7.37
N SER A 42 -7.32 2.42 7.69
CA SER A 42 -6.74 3.77 7.63
C SER A 42 -5.31 3.74 7.16
N ILE A 43 -4.82 4.88 6.70
CA ILE A 43 -3.41 5.12 6.41
C ILE A 43 -2.91 6.16 7.40
N TYR A 44 -1.77 5.84 8.00
CA TYR A 44 -1.10 6.69 8.97
C TYR A 44 0.27 7.17 8.46
N TRP A 45 0.67 8.31 8.95
CA TRP A 45 2.04 8.79 8.90
C TRP A 45 2.54 9.01 10.32
N ALA A 46 3.79 8.64 10.61
CA ALA A 46 4.32 8.76 11.95
C ALA A 46 5.82 9.03 11.96
N LYS A 47 6.29 9.66 13.02
CA LYS A 47 7.70 9.84 13.31
C LYS A 47 8.28 8.59 13.95
N SER A 48 9.51 8.24 13.56
CA SER A 48 10.20 7.06 14.11
C SER A 48 10.67 7.24 15.56
N ASP A 49 10.67 8.48 16.08
CA ASP A 49 10.99 8.78 17.47
C ASP A 49 9.79 8.65 18.43
N GLY A 50 8.61 8.32 17.93
CA GLY A 50 7.40 8.17 18.73
C GLY A 50 6.68 9.46 19.08
N SER A 51 7.14 10.61 18.59
CA SER A 51 6.61 11.92 19.01
C SER A 51 5.30 12.34 18.33
N LEU A 52 4.98 11.76 17.17
CA LEU A 52 3.80 12.16 16.40
C LEU A 52 3.30 11.06 15.50
N ILE A 53 2.00 10.79 15.54
CA ILE A 53 1.25 9.98 14.57
C ILE A 53 0.07 10.78 14.04
N LYS A 54 -0.21 10.66 12.76
CA LYS A 54 -1.36 11.28 12.08
C LYS A 54 -2.15 10.23 11.32
N GLU A 55 -3.47 10.21 11.46
CA GLU A 55 -4.38 9.49 10.57
C GLU A 55 -4.62 10.37 9.33
N VAL A 56 -4.16 9.92 8.15
CA VAL A 56 -4.12 10.74 6.93
C VAL A 56 -5.28 10.44 6.00
N ILE A 57 -5.56 9.14 5.81
CA ILE A 57 -6.63 8.67 4.92
C ILE A 57 -7.53 7.73 5.70
N GLN A 58 -8.81 8.09 5.78
CA GLN A 58 -9.85 7.32 6.47
C GLN A 58 -11.22 7.77 5.92
N PRO A 59 -12.16 6.86 5.68
CA PRO A 59 -12.01 5.41 5.67
C PRO A 59 -11.47 4.90 4.32
N ILE A 60 -10.75 3.77 4.33
CA ILE A 60 -10.35 3.05 3.12
C ILE A 60 -10.60 1.55 3.33
N MET A 61 -10.94 0.82 2.25
CA MET A 61 -11.23 -0.61 2.36
C MET A 61 -9.92 -1.40 2.33
N THR A 62 -9.70 -2.25 3.33
CA THR A 62 -8.58 -3.21 3.42
C THR A 62 -7.27 -2.73 2.79
N PRO A 63 -6.73 -1.57 3.22
CA PRO A 63 -5.44 -1.09 2.72
C PRO A 63 -4.34 -2.03 3.20
N ASN A 64 -3.52 -2.51 2.25
CA ASN A 64 -2.47 -3.47 2.50
C ASN A 64 -1.13 -2.88 2.07
N GLY A 65 -0.63 -3.17 0.88
CA GLY A 65 0.63 -2.67 0.40
C GLY A 65 0.73 -1.14 0.38
N ILE A 66 1.87 -0.61 0.80
CA ILE A 66 2.15 0.82 0.81
C ILE A 66 3.56 1.11 0.29
N GLY A 67 3.70 2.15 -0.53
CA GLY A 67 5.00 2.53 -1.10
C GLY A 67 5.04 3.99 -1.52
N LEU A 68 6.25 4.50 -1.67
CA LEU A 68 6.51 5.86 -2.12
C LEU A 68 7.09 5.87 -3.54
N SER A 69 6.71 6.84 -4.36
CA SER A 69 7.42 7.10 -5.61
C SER A 69 8.89 7.43 -5.35
N PRO A 70 9.81 7.23 -6.31
CA PRO A 70 11.24 7.48 -6.09
C PRO A 70 11.59 8.91 -5.67
N ASP A 71 10.75 9.89 -6.03
CA ASP A 71 10.86 11.29 -5.62
C ASP A 71 10.04 11.64 -4.37
N GLU A 72 9.35 10.64 -3.78
CA GLU A 72 8.49 10.77 -2.60
C GLU A 72 7.34 11.76 -2.73
N LYS A 73 6.86 11.99 -3.96
CA LYS A 73 5.72 12.88 -4.21
C LYS A 73 4.39 12.16 -4.31
N VAL A 74 4.41 10.84 -4.49
CA VAL A 74 3.20 10.01 -4.58
C VAL A 74 3.29 8.87 -3.58
N LEU A 75 2.22 8.70 -2.80
CA LEU A 75 2.00 7.55 -1.94
C LEU A 75 1.11 6.56 -2.68
N TYR A 76 1.59 5.33 -2.86
CA TYR A 76 0.84 4.23 -3.47
C TYR A 76 0.24 3.33 -2.40
N ILE A 77 -1.04 2.96 -2.58
CA ILE A 77 -1.77 2.08 -1.66
C ILE A 77 -2.44 0.97 -2.47
N ALA A 78 -2.13 -0.28 -2.12
CA ALA A 78 -2.82 -1.45 -2.62
C ALA A 78 -4.00 -1.79 -1.70
N GLU A 79 -5.19 -1.95 -2.28
CA GLU A 79 -6.41 -2.40 -1.60
C GLU A 79 -6.64 -3.87 -1.91
N THR A 80 -6.75 -4.71 -0.87
CA THR A 80 -6.86 -6.16 -1.07
C THR A 80 -8.22 -6.57 -1.61
N GLU A 81 -9.32 -6.25 -0.93
CA GLU A 81 -10.66 -6.78 -1.29
C GLU A 81 -11.15 -6.36 -2.67
N GLY A 82 -10.84 -5.14 -3.09
CA GLY A 82 -11.23 -4.64 -4.40
C GLY A 82 -10.18 -4.88 -5.50
N GLY A 83 -8.97 -5.35 -5.15
CA GLY A 83 -7.87 -5.50 -6.10
C GLY A 83 -7.52 -4.20 -6.81
N LYS A 84 -7.42 -3.11 -6.05
CA LYS A 84 -7.20 -1.77 -6.59
C LYS A 84 -5.87 -1.18 -6.13
N LEU A 85 -5.26 -0.39 -6.99
CA LEU A 85 -4.08 0.42 -6.67
C LEU A 85 -4.47 1.90 -6.75
N PHE A 86 -4.22 2.63 -5.67
CA PHE A 86 -4.44 4.07 -5.58
C PHE A 86 -3.12 4.83 -5.49
N GLY A 87 -3.10 6.04 -6.05
CA GLY A 87 -2.03 7.03 -5.87
C GLY A 87 -2.56 8.30 -5.20
N PHE A 88 -1.84 8.79 -4.20
CA PHE A 88 -2.15 10.04 -3.50
C PHE A 88 -0.98 11.00 -3.63
N ASP A 89 -1.21 12.20 -4.17
CA ASP A 89 -0.18 13.23 -4.25
C ASP A 89 0.15 13.74 -2.83
N ILE A 90 1.41 13.62 -2.40
CA ILE A 90 1.88 14.08 -1.10
C ILE A 90 2.07 15.60 -1.14
N SER A 91 1.44 16.31 -0.20
CA SER A 91 1.50 17.77 -0.09
C SER A 91 2.35 18.27 1.08
N GLY A 92 2.70 17.39 2.02
CA GLY A 92 3.49 17.71 3.19
C GLY A 92 3.75 16.51 4.08
N GLU A 93 4.38 16.71 5.24
CA GLU A 93 4.65 15.65 6.22
C GLU A 93 3.35 15.10 6.81
N GLY A 94 3.01 13.87 6.43
CA GLY A 94 1.74 13.25 6.79
C GLY A 94 0.54 13.98 6.19
N GLU A 95 0.66 14.49 4.97
CA GLU A 95 -0.41 15.19 4.28
C GLU A 95 -0.49 14.78 2.81
N VAL A 96 -1.71 14.61 2.29
CA VAL A 96 -1.96 14.28 0.89
C VAL A 96 -3.05 15.20 0.32
N GLN A 97 -2.95 15.47 -0.97
CA GLN A 97 -4.02 16.13 -1.71
C GLN A 97 -5.14 15.13 -1.99
N LYS A 98 -6.37 15.47 -1.60
CA LYS A 98 -7.52 14.61 -1.83
C LYS A 98 -8.33 15.05 -3.04
N VAL A 99 -8.56 14.13 -3.96
CA VAL A 99 -9.53 14.28 -5.04
C VAL A 99 -10.93 14.24 -4.43
N PRO A 100 -11.79 15.25 -4.67
CA PRO A 100 -13.10 15.33 -4.03
C PRO A 100 -14.07 14.25 -4.55
N PHE A 101 -15.03 13.88 -3.71
CA PHE A 101 -16.19 13.10 -4.14
C PHE A 101 -17.01 13.92 -5.18
N PRO A 102 -17.57 13.33 -6.25
CA PRO A 102 -17.63 11.88 -6.54
C PRO A 102 -16.47 11.33 -7.39
N TYR A 103 -15.45 12.11 -7.66
CA TYR A 103 -14.33 11.72 -8.55
C TYR A 103 -13.38 10.70 -7.89
N SER A 104 -13.39 10.62 -6.58
CA SER A 104 -12.71 9.56 -5.83
C SER A 104 -13.50 9.18 -4.59
N ILE A 105 -13.48 7.89 -4.22
CA ILE A 105 -14.14 7.38 -3.01
C ILE A 105 -13.29 7.54 -1.76
N TYR A 106 -11.95 7.60 -1.91
CA TYR A 106 -11.00 7.71 -0.79
C TYR A 106 -10.14 8.97 -0.87
N GLY A 107 -10.27 9.74 -1.94
CA GLY A 107 -9.47 10.93 -2.21
C GLY A 107 -8.20 10.66 -3.02
N GLY A 108 -7.82 9.42 -3.29
CA GLY A 108 -6.72 9.05 -4.19
C GLY A 108 -7.18 8.88 -5.63
N LYS A 109 -6.26 8.98 -6.57
CA LYS A 109 -6.47 8.59 -7.96
C LYS A 109 -6.49 7.06 -8.04
N LEU A 110 -7.52 6.46 -8.62
CA LEU A 110 -7.51 5.04 -8.97
C LEU A 110 -6.54 4.87 -10.13
N LEU A 111 -5.42 4.19 -9.89
CA LEU A 111 -4.41 3.92 -10.91
C LEU A 111 -4.73 2.64 -11.66
N ASN A 112 -5.00 1.55 -10.93
CA ASN A 112 -5.24 0.25 -11.55
C ASN A 112 -6.35 -0.52 -10.82
N ASN A 113 -7.10 -1.29 -11.59
CA ASN A 113 -8.04 -2.31 -11.14
C ASN A 113 -8.19 -3.35 -12.26
N GLU A 114 -7.47 -4.45 -12.14
CA GLU A 114 -7.48 -5.48 -13.18
C GLU A 114 -8.74 -6.36 -13.17
N GLY A 115 -9.55 -6.26 -12.10
CA GLY A 115 -10.77 -7.03 -11.96
C GLY A 115 -10.55 -8.52 -11.70
N GLY A 116 -11.63 -9.32 -11.80
CA GLY A 116 -11.59 -10.76 -11.54
C GLY A 116 -11.42 -11.06 -10.04
N ILE A 117 -10.76 -12.19 -9.75
CA ILE A 117 -10.51 -12.65 -8.38
C ILE A 117 -9.18 -12.14 -7.80
N LYS A 118 -8.45 -11.31 -8.55
CA LYS A 118 -7.17 -10.77 -8.08
C LYS A 118 -7.35 -9.96 -6.80
N ARG A 119 -6.44 -10.17 -5.86
CA ARG A 119 -6.33 -9.41 -4.62
C ARG A 119 -4.92 -8.89 -4.51
N PHE A 120 -4.77 -7.60 -4.30
CA PHE A 120 -3.47 -6.99 -4.07
C PHE A 120 -3.04 -7.13 -2.61
N ASP A 121 -1.76 -7.45 -2.42
CA ASP A 121 -1.12 -7.56 -1.11
C ASP A 121 -0.05 -6.48 -0.97
N SER A 122 1.09 -6.74 -0.35
CA SER A 122 2.17 -5.77 -0.19
C SER A 122 2.84 -5.40 -1.53
N LEU A 123 3.54 -4.30 -1.56
CA LEU A 123 4.16 -3.77 -2.77
C LEU A 123 5.57 -3.22 -2.54
N ALA A 124 6.35 -3.13 -3.62
CA ALA A 124 7.57 -2.34 -3.67
C ALA A 124 7.60 -1.50 -4.95
N VAL A 125 8.31 -0.39 -4.90
CA VAL A 125 8.44 0.53 -6.04
C VAL A 125 9.84 0.43 -6.64
N GLU A 126 9.92 0.21 -7.95
CA GLU A 126 11.18 0.20 -8.69
C GLU A 126 11.78 1.60 -8.82
N LYS A 127 13.08 1.66 -9.06
CA LYS A 127 13.79 2.94 -9.28
C LYS A 127 13.23 3.75 -10.46
N ASN A 128 12.69 3.09 -11.48
CA ASN A 128 12.03 3.73 -12.64
C ASN A 128 10.59 4.18 -12.34
N GLY A 129 10.06 3.84 -11.15
CA GLY A 129 8.74 4.23 -10.67
C GLY A 129 7.64 3.19 -10.85
N ASN A 130 7.89 2.03 -11.49
CA ASN A 130 6.88 0.98 -11.55
C ASN A 130 6.57 0.44 -10.16
N ILE A 131 5.32 0.10 -9.95
CA ILE A 131 4.80 -0.45 -8.71
C ILE A 131 4.65 -1.96 -8.87
N CYS A 132 5.44 -2.74 -8.13
CA CYS A 132 5.40 -4.19 -8.13
C CYS A 132 4.53 -4.66 -6.97
N VAL A 133 3.35 -5.22 -7.26
CA VAL A 133 2.35 -5.59 -6.25
C VAL A 133 2.21 -7.10 -6.18
N GLY A 134 2.36 -7.67 -4.98
CA GLY A 134 2.02 -9.06 -4.72
C GLY A 134 0.54 -9.30 -5.04
N THR A 135 0.25 -10.33 -5.84
CA THR A 135 -1.10 -10.58 -6.35
C THR A 135 -1.56 -11.98 -5.96
N LEU A 136 -2.49 -12.03 -5.02
CA LEU A 136 -3.07 -13.25 -4.46
C LEU A 136 -4.06 -13.90 -5.44
N PHE A 137 -4.33 -15.18 -5.23
CA PHE A 137 -5.21 -16.09 -5.97
C PHE A 137 -4.76 -16.38 -7.39
N THR A 138 -4.35 -15.40 -8.15
CA THR A 138 -3.73 -15.62 -9.46
C THR A 138 -2.24 -15.96 -9.38
N GLY A 139 -1.59 -15.72 -8.23
CA GLY A 139 -0.21 -16.09 -7.93
C GLY A 139 0.81 -15.39 -8.83
N GLY A 140 1.21 -14.18 -8.45
CA GLY A 140 2.18 -13.43 -9.24
C GLY A 140 2.50 -12.06 -8.68
N VAL A 141 3.29 -11.32 -9.42
CA VAL A 141 3.56 -9.91 -9.19
C VAL A 141 3.01 -9.11 -10.36
N SER A 142 2.06 -8.23 -10.10
CA SER A 142 1.60 -7.23 -11.08
C SER A 142 2.56 -6.05 -11.09
N VAL A 143 3.21 -5.80 -12.22
CA VAL A 143 4.08 -4.64 -12.44
C VAL A 143 3.25 -3.56 -13.11
N ILE A 144 2.98 -2.48 -12.39
CA ILE A 144 2.07 -1.41 -12.81
C ILE A 144 2.87 -0.11 -12.96
N SER A 145 2.69 0.59 -14.09
CA SER A 145 3.34 1.87 -14.32
C SER A 145 2.80 2.98 -13.40
N PRO A 146 3.51 4.11 -13.22
CA PRO A 146 2.98 5.27 -12.51
C PRO A 146 1.68 5.84 -13.10
N SER A 147 1.40 5.60 -14.40
CA SER A 147 0.14 5.97 -15.07
C SER A 147 -1.00 5.00 -14.79
N GLY A 148 -0.72 3.81 -14.22
CA GLY A 148 -1.70 2.79 -13.89
C GLY A 148 -1.83 1.65 -14.89
N ASP A 149 -1.00 1.63 -15.94
CA ASP A 149 -1.03 0.56 -16.94
C ASP A 149 -0.33 -0.68 -16.40
N LEU A 150 -0.92 -1.86 -16.62
CA LEU A 150 -0.24 -3.12 -16.36
C LEU A 150 0.89 -3.29 -17.40
N VAL A 151 2.13 -3.20 -16.92
CA VAL A 151 3.33 -3.36 -17.75
C VAL A 151 3.66 -4.83 -17.97
N GLU A 152 3.57 -5.61 -16.88
CA GLU A 152 3.90 -7.04 -16.88
C GLU A 152 3.17 -7.74 -15.73
N PHE A 153 2.88 -9.02 -15.91
CA PHE A 153 2.46 -9.93 -14.84
C PHE A 153 3.43 -11.09 -14.75
N ILE A 154 4.22 -11.13 -13.68
CA ILE A 154 5.21 -12.18 -13.42
C ILE A 154 4.51 -13.31 -12.68
N LYS A 155 4.20 -14.39 -13.39
CA LYS A 155 3.47 -15.55 -12.84
C LYS A 155 4.38 -16.45 -12.00
N PHE A 156 3.87 -16.94 -10.88
CA PHE A 156 4.46 -17.97 -10.02
C PHE A 156 3.54 -19.18 -9.89
N GLU A 157 4.07 -20.32 -9.45
CA GLU A 157 3.27 -21.51 -9.17
C GLU A 157 2.42 -21.35 -7.90
N ASP A 158 2.98 -20.67 -6.88
CA ASP A 158 2.26 -20.37 -5.65
C ASP A 158 1.16 -19.34 -5.91
N PRO A 159 -0.11 -19.63 -5.54
CA PRO A 159 -1.21 -18.68 -5.71
C PRO A 159 -1.21 -17.50 -4.74
N TYR A 160 -0.38 -17.53 -3.68
CA TYR A 160 -0.36 -16.53 -2.63
C TYR A 160 0.99 -15.81 -2.57
N ILE A 161 1.27 -14.98 -3.57
CA ILE A 161 2.42 -14.07 -3.55
C ILE A 161 2.06 -12.85 -2.71
N THR A 162 2.67 -12.75 -1.53
CA THR A 162 2.24 -11.80 -0.49
C THR A 162 3.06 -10.53 -0.45
N ASN A 163 4.38 -10.59 -0.65
CA ASN A 163 5.21 -9.39 -0.57
C ASN A 163 6.40 -9.47 -1.54
N ILE A 164 6.99 -8.32 -1.84
CA ILE A 164 8.18 -8.18 -2.66
C ILE A 164 9.06 -7.07 -2.09
N CYS A 165 10.38 -7.26 -2.12
CA CYS A 165 11.35 -6.20 -1.89
C CYS A 165 12.54 -6.34 -2.82
N PHE A 166 13.25 -5.24 -3.04
CA PHE A 166 14.47 -5.22 -3.85
C PHE A 166 15.70 -5.18 -2.96
N GLY A 167 16.69 -5.99 -3.31
CA GLY A 167 17.93 -6.13 -2.54
C GLY A 167 19.14 -6.31 -3.43
N SER A 168 20.26 -6.77 -2.83
CA SER A 168 21.61 -6.73 -3.36
C SER A 168 22.19 -5.31 -3.45
N LYS A 169 23.49 -5.20 -3.71
CA LYS A 169 24.18 -3.90 -3.79
C LYS A 169 23.65 -2.99 -4.90
N ASP A 170 23.13 -3.58 -5.96
CA ASP A 170 22.64 -2.89 -7.16
C ASP A 170 21.09 -2.79 -7.22
N LEU A 171 20.40 -3.35 -6.22
CA LEU A 171 18.93 -3.43 -6.13
C LEU A 171 18.27 -4.13 -7.35
N LYS A 172 18.98 -5.07 -8.00
CA LYS A 172 18.48 -5.83 -9.14
C LYS A 172 17.94 -7.21 -8.79
N THR A 173 17.97 -7.58 -7.51
CA THR A 173 17.43 -8.85 -7.04
C THR A 173 16.12 -8.58 -6.31
N ALA A 174 15.04 -9.17 -6.78
CA ALA A 174 13.77 -9.18 -6.08
C ALA A 174 13.69 -10.38 -5.13
N TYR A 175 13.29 -10.13 -3.89
CA TYR A 175 12.96 -11.16 -2.90
C TYR A 175 11.44 -11.15 -2.72
N ILE A 176 10.85 -12.32 -2.86
CA ILE A 176 9.40 -12.49 -2.91
C ILE A 176 9.00 -13.48 -1.81
N THR A 177 7.95 -13.16 -1.09
CA THR A 177 7.32 -14.08 -0.14
C THR A 177 6.08 -14.72 -0.73
N ALA A 178 5.92 -16.00 -0.45
CA ALA A 178 4.80 -16.83 -0.83
C ALA A 178 4.30 -17.59 0.41
N SER A 179 3.01 -17.87 0.50
CA SER A 179 2.42 -18.41 1.73
C SER A 179 1.51 -19.63 1.52
N TYR A 180 1.73 -20.39 0.46
CA TYR A 180 1.07 -21.68 0.23
C TYR A 180 1.96 -22.86 0.62
#